data_9e86f4612664b71289f3d03494293d7e
#
_entry.id   9e86f4612664b71289f3d03494293d7e
#
_cell.length_a   1.000
_cell.length_b   1.000
_cell.length_c   1.000
_cell.angle_alpha   90.00
_cell.angle_beta   90.00
_cell.angle_gamma   90.00
#
_symmetry.space_group_name_H-M   'P 1'
#
loop_
_entity.id
_entity.type
_entity.pdbx_description
1 polymer ?
#
loop_
_entity_poly.entity_id
_entity_poly.type
_entity_poly.pdbx_seq_one_letter_code
_entity_poly.pdbx_strand_id
1 'polypeptide(L)'
;SDSDIEYLRSMNTFSNDFLNYLKDFKFTGDIYAIPEGTIVFPTEPLVRVKAPIMEAQIIEAALLNIINHQSLIATKAARVVWAAGGDPIMEFGLRRAQGPDAGAYGARAAIIGGCAGTSNVLTGKMFGVPILGTHAHSWVMSFPSEIEAFRHYAKTFPDACTFLVDTYDTLRSGVPNAIKVFQEMKDAGIELKNYGIRLDSGDLAYLSKKARKMLDEAGFTDAKI
;
A
#
# COMPACT_ATOMS: atom_id res chain seq x y z
N SER A 1 -2.37 11.75 -28.63
CA SER A 1 -1.21 12.49 -29.17
C SER A 1 -1.08 12.30 -30.69
N ASP A 2 -0.31 13.15 -31.35
CA ASP A 2 -0.03 12.98 -32.78
C ASP A 2 0.62 11.64 -33.11
N SER A 3 1.50 11.16 -32.23
CA SER A 3 2.15 9.84 -32.40
C SER A 3 1.16 8.67 -32.34
N ASP A 4 0.09 8.78 -31.54
CA ASP A 4 -0.95 7.74 -31.47
C ASP A 4 -1.76 7.73 -32.78
N ILE A 5 -2.08 8.89 -33.33
CA ILE A 5 -2.79 9.03 -34.61
C ILE A 5 -1.94 8.46 -35.78
N GLU A 6 -0.63 8.73 -35.80
CA GLU A 6 0.28 8.17 -36.80
C GLU A 6 0.34 6.64 -36.69
N TYR A 7 0.42 6.10 -35.48
CA TYR A 7 0.37 4.66 -35.26
C TYR A 7 -0.95 4.06 -35.78
N LEU A 8 -2.09 4.62 -35.42
CA LEU A 8 -3.40 4.14 -35.90
C LEU A 8 -3.51 4.23 -37.44
N ARG A 9 -2.93 5.29 -38.06
CA ARG A 9 -2.86 5.44 -39.51
C ARG A 9 -2.06 4.33 -40.17
N SER A 10 -0.95 3.94 -39.58
CA SER A 10 -0.08 2.88 -40.11
C SER A 10 -0.77 1.52 -40.13
N MET A 11 -1.77 1.28 -39.31
CA MET A 11 -2.56 0.04 -39.28
C MET A 11 -3.48 -0.13 -40.50
N ASN A 12 -3.77 0.93 -41.28
CA ASN A 12 -4.67 0.95 -42.44
C ASN A 12 -6.07 0.37 -42.17
N THR A 13 -6.53 0.44 -40.93
CA THR A 13 -7.84 -0.10 -40.48
C THR A 13 -8.90 0.98 -40.38
N PHE A 14 -8.49 2.22 -40.11
CA PHE A 14 -9.37 3.34 -39.83
C PHE A 14 -9.42 4.33 -41.00
N SER A 15 -10.61 4.93 -41.21
CA SER A 15 -10.76 6.01 -42.22
C SER A 15 -10.04 7.29 -41.76
N ASN A 16 -9.64 8.11 -42.72
CA ASN A 16 -9.04 9.41 -42.44
C ASN A 16 -9.99 10.33 -41.64
N ASP A 17 -11.29 10.27 -41.90
CA ASP A 17 -12.27 11.08 -41.19
C ASP A 17 -12.31 10.68 -39.70
N PHE A 18 -12.27 9.39 -39.38
CA PHE A 18 -12.22 8.93 -38.01
C PHE A 18 -10.91 9.31 -37.32
N LEU A 19 -9.78 9.22 -38.00
CA LEU A 19 -8.48 9.64 -37.43
C LEU A 19 -8.44 11.16 -37.15
N ASN A 20 -9.04 11.96 -38.02
CA ASN A 20 -9.20 13.41 -37.80
C ASN A 20 -10.12 13.69 -36.61
N TYR A 21 -11.22 12.96 -36.47
CA TYR A 21 -12.08 13.05 -35.30
C TYR A 21 -11.36 12.72 -34.00
N LEU A 22 -10.55 11.66 -33.99
CA LEU A 22 -9.77 11.29 -32.80
C LEU A 22 -8.69 12.33 -32.44
N LYS A 23 -8.10 13.01 -33.43
CA LYS A 23 -7.12 14.08 -33.20
C LYS A 23 -7.69 15.23 -32.38
N ASP A 24 -8.95 15.60 -32.67
CA ASP A 24 -9.66 16.70 -32.00
C ASP A 24 -10.63 16.22 -30.92
N PHE A 25 -10.52 14.93 -30.51
CA PHE A 25 -11.43 14.30 -29.56
C PHE A 25 -11.55 15.08 -28.26
N LYS A 26 -12.77 15.39 -27.89
CA LYS A 26 -13.15 15.94 -26.58
C LYS A 26 -14.43 15.26 -26.14
N PHE A 27 -14.47 14.86 -24.89
CA PHE A 27 -15.70 14.35 -24.30
C PHE A 27 -16.64 15.53 -24.01
N THR A 28 -17.84 15.50 -24.57
CA THR A 28 -18.86 16.56 -24.43
C THR A 28 -20.12 16.10 -23.69
N GLY A 29 -20.15 14.84 -23.26
CA GLY A 29 -21.28 14.24 -22.57
C GLY A 29 -21.31 14.52 -21.08
N ASP A 30 -22.32 13.97 -20.41
CA ASP A 30 -22.50 14.00 -18.97
C ASP A 30 -22.10 12.65 -18.35
N ILE A 31 -21.43 12.69 -17.19
CA ILE A 31 -21.12 11.52 -16.37
C ILE A 31 -21.77 11.73 -15.00
N TYR A 32 -22.62 10.79 -14.60
CA TYR A 32 -23.23 10.73 -13.28
C TYR A 32 -22.63 9.55 -12.55
N ALA A 33 -22.03 9.77 -11.41
CA ALA A 33 -21.34 8.71 -10.65
C ALA A 33 -21.73 8.76 -9.16
N ILE A 34 -21.74 7.60 -8.54
CA ILE A 34 -21.84 7.49 -7.09
C ILE A 34 -20.51 8.00 -6.50
N PRO A 35 -20.52 8.81 -5.41
CA PRO A 35 -19.30 9.30 -4.78
C PRO A 35 -18.39 8.16 -4.29
N GLU A 36 -17.08 8.36 -4.41
CA GLU A 36 -16.08 7.40 -3.93
C GLU A 36 -16.26 7.12 -2.43
N GLY A 37 -15.99 5.88 -2.02
CA GLY A 37 -16.14 5.41 -0.63
C GLY A 37 -17.58 5.04 -0.24
N THR A 38 -18.56 5.24 -1.12
CA THR A 38 -19.93 4.79 -0.88
C THR A 38 -20.03 3.28 -1.03
N ILE A 39 -20.69 2.61 -0.06
CA ILE A 39 -21.01 1.19 -0.17
C ILE A 39 -22.13 1.01 -1.19
N VAL A 40 -21.93 0.11 -2.13
CA VAL A 40 -22.87 -0.20 -3.20
C VAL A 40 -23.17 -1.69 -3.26
N PHE A 41 -24.30 -2.05 -3.87
CA PHE A 41 -24.77 -3.44 -3.97
C PHE A 41 -24.83 -3.89 -5.43
N PRO A 42 -24.87 -5.21 -5.69
CA PRO A 42 -25.06 -5.74 -7.03
C PRO A 42 -26.29 -5.14 -7.73
N THR A 43 -26.20 -4.91 -9.02
CA THR A 43 -27.23 -4.35 -9.89
C THR A 43 -27.49 -2.83 -9.74
N GLU A 44 -26.84 -2.15 -8.82
CA GLU A 44 -26.85 -0.70 -8.76
C GLU A 44 -25.93 -0.09 -9.85
N PRO A 45 -26.40 0.89 -10.64
CA PRO A 45 -25.57 1.57 -11.62
C PRO A 45 -24.57 2.50 -10.92
N LEU A 46 -23.27 2.16 -10.96
CA LEU A 46 -22.23 2.98 -10.33
C LEU A 46 -21.94 4.26 -11.11
N VAL A 47 -21.99 4.17 -12.43
CA VAL A 47 -21.76 5.28 -13.36
C VAL A 47 -22.76 5.22 -14.49
N ARG A 48 -23.32 6.36 -14.85
CA ARG A 48 -24.16 6.55 -16.02
C ARG A 48 -23.56 7.62 -16.92
N VAL A 49 -23.27 7.23 -18.16
CA VAL A 49 -22.76 8.13 -19.20
C VAL A 49 -23.89 8.48 -20.16
N LYS A 50 -24.06 9.77 -20.47
CA LYS A 50 -24.95 10.29 -21.50
C LYS A 50 -24.12 11.13 -22.46
N ALA A 51 -23.81 10.60 -23.63
CA ALA A 51 -22.91 11.22 -24.59
C ALA A 51 -23.24 10.79 -26.04
N PRO A 52 -22.71 11.47 -27.07
CA PRO A 52 -22.69 10.95 -28.42
C PRO A 52 -22.07 9.55 -28.45
N ILE A 53 -22.61 8.65 -29.29
CA ILE A 53 -22.24 7.21 -29.23
C ILE A 53 -20.74 6.95 -29.40
N MET A 54 -20.06 7.69 -30.27
CA MET A 54 -18.62 7.53 -30.47
C MET A 54 -17.81 7.90 -29.20
N GLU A 55 -18.18 9.00 -28.55
CA GLU A 55 -17.53 9.42 -27.30
C GLU A 55 -17.75 8.42 -26.19
N ALA A 56 -19.01 7.94 -26.03
CA ALA A 56 -19.35 6.97 -25.00
C ALA A 56 -18.57 5.66 -25.17
N GLN A 57 -18.44 5.15 -26.39
CA GLN A 57 -17.70 3.92 -26.68
C GLN A 57 -16.17 4.07 -26.47
N ILE A 58 -15.61 5.22 -26.81
CA ILE A 58 -14.17 5.46 -26.63
C ILE A 58 -13.77 5.42 -25.16
N ILE A 59 -14.60 5.99 -24.26
CA ILE A 59 -14.27 6.06 -22.83
C ILE A 59 -14.68 4.80 -22.04
N GLU A 60 -15.55 3.93 -22.60
CA GLU A 60 -16.16 2.80 -21.89
C GLU A 60 -15.10 1.89 -21.24
N ALA A 61 -14.16 1.39 -22.03
CA ALA A 61 -13.15 0.43 -21.53
C ALA A 61 -12.27 1.03 -20.44
N ALA A 62 -11.90 2.31 -20.57
CA ALA A 62 -11.11 3.01 -19.57
C ALA A 62 -11.87 3.16 -18.24
N LEU A 63 -13.14 3.57 -18.30
CA LEU A 63 -14.00 3.69 -17.12
C LEU A 63 -14.18 2.34 -16.42
N LEU A 64 -14.52 1.30 -17.16
CA LEU A 64 -14.70 -0.04 -16.62
C LEU A 64 -13.42 -0.55 -15.94
N ASN A 65 -12.26 -0.39 -16.59
CA ASN A 65 -10.98 -0.82 -16.05
C ASN A 65 -10.65 -0.10 -14.72
N ILE A 66 -10.74 1.23 -14.70
CA ILE A 66 -10.43 2.05 -13.53
C ILE A 66 -11.36 1.73 -12.36
N ILE A 67 -12.67 1.70 -12.60
CA ILE A 67 -13.67 1.48 -11.56
C ILE A 67 -13.56 0.06 -11.01
N ASN A 68 -13.45 -0.94 -11.89
CA ASN A 68 -13.39 -2.34 -11.49
C ASN A 68 -12.16 -2.63 -10.61
N HIS A 69 -10.97 -2.24 -11.05
CA HIS A 69 -9.74 -2.45 -10.29
C HIS A 69 -9.80 -1.79 -8.92
N GLN A 70 -10.11 -0.49 -8.87
CA GLN A 70 -10.11 0.25 -7.62
C GLN A 70 -11.24 -0.18 -6.66
N SER A 71 -12.43 -0.50 -7.17
CA SER A 71 -13.53 -1.00 -6.34
C SER A 71 -13.22 -2.35 -5.69
N LEU A 72 -12.58 -3.27 -6.43
CA LEU A 72 -12.17 -4.56 -5.87
C LEU A 72 -11.12 -4.41 -4.76
N ILE A 73 -10.12 -3.56 -4.97
CA ILE A 73 -9.09 -3.29 -3.96
C ILE A 73 -9.68 -2.59 -2.73
N ALA A 74 -10.49 -1.54 -2.92
CA ALA A 74 -11.14 -0.82 -1.83
C ALA A 74 -12.05 -1.75 -1.00
N THR A 75 -12.83 -2.61 -1.67
CA THR A 75 -13.67 -3.62 -1.01
C THR A 75 -12.85 -4.59 -0.17
N LYS A 76 -11.74 -5.09 -0.71
CA LYS A 76 -10.83 -5.99 0.01
C LYS A 76 -10.22 -5.28 1.22
N ALA A 77 -9.72 -4.06 1.03
CA ALA A 77 -9.14 -3.24 2.08
C ALA A 77 -10.16 -2.95 3.20
N ALA A 78 -11.37 -2.52 2.86
CA ALA A 78 -12.43 -2.24 3.83
C ALA A 78 -12.78 -3.46 4.69
N ARG A 79 -12.81 -4.66 4.10
CA ARG A 79 -13.06 -5.90 4.86
C ARG A 79 -11.92 -6.23 5.82
N VAL A 80 -10.67 -5.99 5.43
CA VAL A 80 -9.49 -6.18 6.29
C VAL A 80 -9.50 -5.17 7.43
N VAL A 81 -9.74 -3.89 7.12
CA VAL A 81 -9.84 -2.80 8.11
C VAL A 81 -10.94 -3.08 9.12
N TRP A 82 -12.10 -3.53 8.64
CA TRP A 82 -13.20 -3.89 9.55
C TRP A 82 -12.84 -5.07 10.46
N ALA A 83 -12.19 -6.10 9.93
CA ALA A 83 -11.75 -7.26 10.71
C ALA A 83 -10.66 -6.90 11.75
N ALA A 84 -9.90 -5.84 11.51
CA ALA A 84 -8.87 -5.35 12.44
C ALA A 84 -9.44 -4.67 13.70
N GLY A 85 -10.76 -4.37 13.74
CA GLY A 85 -11.42 -3.92 14.97
C GLY A 85 -10.92 -2.58 15.52
N GLY A 86 -10.35 -1.72 14.67
CA GLY A 86 -9.80 -0.40 15.04
C GLY A 86 -8.29 -0.30 14.98
N ASP A 87 -7.57 -1.40 14.82
CA ASP A 87 -6.13 -1.37 14.59
C ASP A 87 -5.81 -0.82 13.19
N PRO A 88 -4.77 0.01 13.04
CA PRO A 88 -4.40 0.60 11.76
C PRO A 88 -3.86 -0.45 10.80
N ILE A 89 -4.38 -0.46 9.57
CA ILE A 89 -3.92 -1.32 8.49
C ILE A 89 -3.04 -0.52 7.53
N MET A 90 -1.86 -1.07 7.22
CA MET A 90 -0.92 -0.50 6.25
C MET A 90 -0.98 -1.27 4.93
N GLU A 91 -1.04 -0.55 3.81
CA GLU A 91 -1.01 -1.13 2.47
C GLU A 91 0.43 -1.37 2.03
N PHE A 92 0.81 -2.63 1.76
CA PHE A 92 2.15 -3.06 1.33
C PHE A 92 2.12 -3.93 0.07
N GLY A 93 1.13 -3.74 -0.81
CA GLY A 93 0.86 -4.60 -1.96
C GLY A 93 1.65 -4.28 -3.23
N LEU A 94 2.43 -3.19 -3.30
CA LEU A 94 3.09 -2.72 -4.52
C LEU A 94 3.81 -3.84 -5.31
N ARG A 95 4.63 -4.65 -4.64
CA ARG A 95 5.40 -5.74 -5.29
C ARG A 95 4.54 -6.88 -5.86
N ARG A 96 3.24 -6.89 -5.59
CA ARG A 96 2.27 -7.92 -6.03
C ARG A 96 1.21 -7.35 -6.97
N ALA A 97 1.29 -6.07 -7.31
CA ALA A 97 0.38 -5.41 -8.23
C ALA A 97 0.67 -5.79 -9.70
N GLN A 98 -0.31 -5.65 -10.55
CA GLN A 98 -0.23 -5.91 -11.99
C GLN A 98 0.30 -4.68 -12.74
N GLY A 99 1.52 -4.30 -12.43
CA GLY A 99 2.20 -3.15 -13.01
C GLY A 99 2.20 -1.91 -12.10
N PRO A 100 3.03 -0.91 -12.44
CA PRO A 100 3.23 0.29 -11.61
C PRO A 100 1.96 1.09 -11.34
N ASP A 101 1.13 1.28 -12.37
CA ASP A 101 -0.13 2.02 -12.27
C ASP A 101 -1.12 1.27 -11.37
N ALA A 102 -1.25 -0.05 -11.52
CA ALA A 102 -2.06 -0.87 -10.63
C ALA A 102 -1.57 -0.78 -9.18
N GLY A 103 -0.25 -0.67 -8.96
CA GLY A 103 0.34 -0.43 -7.64
C GLY A 103 -0.05 0.93 -7.05
N ALA A 104 0.01 1.99 -7.86
CA ALA A 104 -0.31 3.34 -7.41
C ALA A 104 -1.81 3.52 -7.11
N TYR A 105 -2.67 3.14 -8.06
CA TYR A 105 -4.12 3.25 -7.91
C TYR A 105 -4.70 2.22 -6.93
N GLY A 106 -4.09 1.04 -6.82
CA GLY A 106 -4.44 0.06 -5.81
C GLY A 106 -4.17 0.56 -4.39
N ALA A 107 -3.02 1.20 -4.16
CA ALA A 107 -2.72 1.82 -2.87
C ALA A 107 -3.69 2.96 -2.54
N ARG A 108 -4.03 3.83 -3.52
CA ARG A 108 -5.09 4.84 -3.36
C ARG A 108 -6.42 4.22 -2.96
N ALA A 109 -6.83 3.18 -3.66
CA ALA A 109 -8.09 2.47 -3.38
C ALA A 109 -8.10 1.83 -1.98
N ALA A 110 -6.97 1.31 -1.52
CA ALA A 110 -6.84 0.77 -0.17
C ALA A 110 -7.02 1.86 0.92
N ILE A 111 -6.51 3.08 0.68
CA ILE A 111 -6.76 4.23 1.58
C ILE A 111 -8.25 4.59 1.60
N ILE A 112 -8.93 4.60 0.46
CA ILE A 112 -10.40 4.79 0.40
C ILE A 112 -11.13 3.71 1.20
N GLY A 113 -10.62 2.47 1.17
CA GLY A 113 -11.09 1.34 1.95
C GLY A 113 -10.78 1.41 3.45
N GLY A 114 -10.07 2.46 3.92
CA GLY A 114 -9.79 2.72 5.33
C GLY A 114 -8.37 2.35 5.80
N CYS A 115 -7.45 1.98 4.90
CA CYS A 115 -6.06 1.78 5.29
C CYS A 115 -5.42 3.09 5.78
N ALA A 116 -4.57 3.02 6.80
CA ALA A 116 -3.95 4.18 7.44
C ALA A 116 -2.82 4.80 6.61
N GLY A 117 -2.22 4.06 5.69
CA GLY A 117 -1.13 4.52 4.84
C GLY A 117 -0.62 3.43 3.91
N THR A 118 0.35 3.79 3.08
CA THR A 118 0.97 2.90 2.09
C THR A 118 2.49 2.98 2.12
N SER A 119 3.16 1.91 1.74
CA SER A 119 4.60 1.93 1.47
C SER A 119 4.96 2.50 0.09
N ASN A 120 3.98 2.78 -0.76
CA ASN A 120 4.19 3.34 -2.09
C ASN A 120 4.38 4.86 -2.05
N VAL A 121 5.64 5.30 -2.04
CA VAL A 121 6.02 6.72 -1.99
C VAL A 121 5.45 7.52 -3.18
N LEU A 122 5.36 6.91 -4.37
CA LEU A 122 4.75 7.56 -5.53
C LEU A 122 3.26 7.87 -5.29
N THR A 123 2.53 6.93 -4.69
CA THR A 123 1.11 7.13 -4.31
C THR A 123 0.99 8.27 -3.30
N GLY A 124 1.87 8.32 -2.30
CA GLY A 124 1.92 9.44 -1.35
C GLY A 124 2.10 10.78 -2.04
N LYS A 125 3.02 10.86 -3.01
CA LYS A 125 3.25 12.07 -3.81
C LYS A 125 2.04 12.44 -4.69
N MET A 126 1.44 11.47 -5.35
CA MET A 126 0.34 11.69 -6.30
C MET A 126 -0.96 12.11 -5.62
N PHE A 127 -1.28 11.52 -4.47
CA PHE A 127 -2.60 11.63 -3.84
C PHE A 127 -2.57 12.24 -2.42
N GLY A 128 -1.39 12.62 -1.92
CA GLY A 128 -1.28 13.23 -0.59
C GLY A 128 -1.62 12.30 0.57
N VAL A 129 -1.45 10.98 0.39
CA VAL A 129 -1.76 9.98 1.42
C VAL A 129 -0.56 9.66 2.31
N PRO A 130 -0.76 9.22 3.56
CA PRO A 130 0.34 8.90 4.47
C PRO A 130 1.25 7.80 3.94
N ILE A 131 2.57 8.01 4.09
CA ILE A 131 3.59 7.02 3.76
C ILE A 131 4.03 6.35 5.05
N LEU A 132 3.95 5.01 5.08
CA LEU A 132 4.34 4.18 6.22
C LEU A 132 5.21 3.03 5.72
N GLY A 133 6.12 2.57 6.56
CA GLY A 133 6.98 1.45 6.20
C GLY A 133 7.96 1.08 7.31
N THR A 134 8.67 -0.02 7.09
CA THR A 134 9.75 -0.52 7.93
C THR A 134 10.89 -0.98 7.05
N HIS A 135 12.03 -1.39 7.65
CA HIS A 135 13.11 -2.02 6.89
C HIS A 135 12.71 -3.44 6.38
N ALA A 136 13.49 -3.96 5.44
CA ALA A 136 13.27 -5.27 4.84
C ALA A 136 14.25 -6.33 5.38
N HIS A 137 13.93 -7.63 5.20
CA HIS A 137 14.85 -8.73 5.56
C HIS A 137 16.20 -8.62 4.84
N SER A 138 16.20 -8.26 3.55
CA SER A 138 17.43 -8.07 2.77
C SER A 138 18.34 -7.00 3.36
N TRP A 139 17.77 -5.97 3.99
CA TRP A 139 18.56 -4.96 4.69
C TRP A 139 19.22 -5.56 5.95
N VAL A 140 18.51 -6.35 6.76
CA VAL A 140 19.08 -7.06 7.90
C VAL A 140 20.22 -7.98 7.46
N MET A 141 20.01 -8.72 6.36
CA MET A 141 21.00 -9.67 5.80
C MET A 141 22.24 -8.98 5.20
N SER A 142 22.20 -7.67 4.95
CA SER A 142 23.37 -6.92 4.45
C SER A 142 24.40 -6.58 5.52
N PHE A 143 24.10 -6.84 6.80
CA PHE A 143 25.00 -6.64 7.93
C PHE A 143 25.67 -7.95 8.37
N PRO A 144 26.84 -7.88 9.03
CA PRO A 144 27.51 -9.06 9.56
C PRO A 144 26.68 -9.85 10.58
N SER A 145 25.77 -9.17 11.29
CA SER A 145 24.84 -9.79 12.23
C SER A 145 23.53 -9.00 12.34
N GLU A 146 22.47 -9.68 12.75
CA GLU A 146 21.15 -9.08 12.96
C GLU A 146 21.18 -7.94 13.99
N ILE A 147 21.92 -8.12 15.08
CA ILE A 147 22.01 -7.09 16.12
C ILE A 147 22.71 -5.83 15.62
N GLU A 148 23.71 -5.94 14.75
CA GLU A 148 24.35 -4.77 14.14
C GLU A 148 23.38 -4.04 13.21
N ALA A 149 22.60 -4.76 12.43
CA ALA A 149 21.53 -4.17 11.64
C ALA A 149 20.56 -3.37 12.52
N PHE A 150 20.09 -3.95 13.61
CA PHE A 150 19.18 -3.28 14.54
C PHE A 150 19.80 -2.03 15.19
N ARG A 151 21.06 -2.08 15.60
CA ARG A 151 21.80 -0.92 16.14
C ARG A 151 21.91 0.21 15.10
N HIS A 152 22.22 -0.12 13.86
CA HIS A 152 22.28 0.88 12.77
C HIS A 152 20.91 1.49 12.50
N TYR A 153 19.86 0.67 12.51
CA TYR A 153 18.49 1.19 12.32
C TYR A 153 18.08 2.11 13.48
N ALA A 154 18.30 1.71 14.71
CA ALA A 154 18.02 2.50 15.90
C ALA A 154 18.75 3.87 15.91
N LYS A 155 20.00 3.88 15.47
CA LYS A 155 20.78 5.13 15.33
C LYS A 155 20.21 6.06 14.27
N THR A 156 19.66 5.50 13.20
CA THR A 156 19.12 6.30 12.08
C THR A 156 17.69 6.79 12.33
N PHE A 157 16.87 5.97 13.01
CA PHE A 157 15.45 6.21 13.27
C PHE A 157 15.12 6.01 14.76
N PRO A 158 15.69 6.82 15.67
CA PRO A 158 15.47 6.62 17.12
C PRO A 158 14.01 6.84 17.54
N ASP A 159 13.29 7.76 16.89
CA ASP A 159 11.90 8.09 17.23
C ASP A 159 10.85 7.17 16.56
N ALA A 160 11.26 6.27 15.67
CA ALA A 160 10.39 5.35 14.92
C ALA A 160 11.06 3.98 14.72
N CYS A 161 11.43 3.35 15.83
CA CYS A 161 12.31 2.17 15.84
C CYS A 161 11.51 0.88 15.87
N THR A 162 11.13 0.36 14.70
CA THR A 162 10.45 -0.94 14.56
C THR A 162 11.37 -1.95 13.90
N PHE A 163 11.72 -3.02 14.62
CA PHE A 163 12.61 -4.08 14.14
C PHE A 163 11.85 -5.24 13.51
N LEU A 164 12.24 -5.65 12.31
CA LEU A 164 11.76 -6.86 11.64
C LEU A 164 12.56 -8.06 12.21
N VAL A 165 11.90 -8.88 13.04
CA VAL A 165 12.57 -9.85 13.92
C VAL A 165 12.55 -11.29 13.42
N ASP A 166 11.99 -11.54 12.25
CA ASP A 166 11.84 -12.89 11.70
C ASP A 166 12.77 -13.18 10.51
N THR A 167 13.90 -12.46 10.41
CA THR A 167 14.88 -12.68 9.34
C THR A 167 15.56 -14.06 9.48
N TYR A 168 15.86 -14.49 10.71
CA TYR A 168 16.52 -15.77 11.01
C TYR A 168 15.67 -16.64 11.94
N ASP A 169 15.69 -16.37 13.25
CA ASP A 169 14.86 -17.06 14.24
C ASP A 169 14.20 -16.03 15.15
N THR A 170 12.90 -15.92 15.04
CA THR A 170 12.12 -14.87 15.73
C THR A 170 12.34 -14.89 17.25
N LEU A 171 12.22 -16.06 17.88
CA LEU A 171 12.23 -16.16 19.35
C LEU A 171 13.61 -16.36 19.94
N ARG A 172 14.55 -16.93 19.17
CA ARG A 172 15.92 -17.21 19.66
C ARG A 172 16.91 -16.10 19.31
N SER A 173 16.63 -15.31 18.28
CA SER A 173 17.52 -14.27 17.77
C SER A 173 16.82 -12.91 17.69
N GLY A 174 15.79 -12.77 16.86
CA GLY A 174 15.20 -11.48 16.51
C GLY A 174 14.65 -10.71 17.71
N VAL A 175 13.74 -11.30 18.47
CA VAL A 175 13.15 -10.64 19.66
C VAL A 175 14.21 -10.38 20.75
N PRO A 176 15.10 -11.33 21.11
CA PRO A 176 16.19 -11.03 22.04
C PRO A 176 17.12 -9.90 21.60
N ASN A 177 17.48 -9.84 20.32
CA ASN A 177 18.31 -8.76 19.77
C ASN A 177 17.58 -7.42 19.79
N ALA A 178 16.28 -7.39 19.47
CA ALA A 178 15.45 -6.20 19.57
C ALA A 178 15.41 -5.66 21.01
N ILE A 179 15.12 -6.52 21.98
CA ILE A 179 15.11 -6.17 23.41
C ILE A 179 16.46 -5.60 23.85
N LYS A 180 17.57 -6.23 23.42
CA LYS A 180 18.91 -5.75 23.75
C LYS A 180 19.17 -4.35 23.21
N VAL A 181 18.79 -4.08 21.95
CA VAL A 181 18.97 -2.76 21.35
C VAL A 181 18.06 -1.71 21.99
N PHE A 182 16.82 -2.05 22.33
CA PHE A 182 15.95 -1.14 23.10
C PHE A 182 16.56 -0.80 24.48
N GLN A 183 17.16 -1.77 25.14
CA GLN A 183 17.86 -1.50 26.40
C GLN A 183 19.07 -0.60 26.20
N GLU A 184 19.90 -0.86 25.18
CA GLU A 184 21.04 0.00 24.82
C GLU A 184 20.61 1.45 24.54
N MET A 185 19.47 1.65 23.83
CA MET A 185 18.91 2.99 23.60
C MET A 185 18.50 3.68 24.91
N LYS A 186 17.81 2.95 25.79
CA LYS A 186 17.37 3.46 27.09
C LYS A 186 18.56 3.82 27.98
N ASP A 187 19.60 2.98 28.03
CA ASP A 187 20.81 3.23 28.79
C ASP A 187 21.61 4.44 28.26
N ALA A 188 21.50 4.70 26.95
CA ALA A 188 22.05 5.92 26.32
C ALA A 188 21.18 7.18 26.52
N GLY A 189 20.08 7.10 27.28
CA GLY A 189 19.19 8.21 27.55
C GLY A 189 18.27 8.57 26.39
N ILE A 190 18.10 7.68 25.40
CA ILE A 190 17.19 7.88 24.27
C ILE A 190 15.77 7.49 24.72
N GLU A 191 14.83 8.43 24.57
CA GLU A 191 13.42 8.19 24.85
C GLU A 191 12.81 7.32 23.73
N LEU A 192 12.23 6.17 24.09
CA LEU A 192 11.57 5.28 23.16
C LEU A 192 10.12 5.74 22.95
N LYS A 193 9.83 6.41 21.81
CA LYS A 193 8.50 6.97 21.52
C LYS A 193 7.61 6.03 20.68
N ASN A 194 8.04 5.71 19.47
CA ASN A 194 7.35 4.78 18.57
C ASN A 194 8.27 3.62 18.26
N TYR A 195 8.23 2.60 19.10
CA TYR A 195 9.12 1.46 18.98
C TYR A 195 8.35 0.15 19.05
N GLY A 196 8.95 -0.91 18.55
CA GLY A 196 8.33 -2.22 18.56
C GLY A 196 9.01 -3.21 17.64
N ILE A 197 8.33 -4.29 17.38
CA ILE A 197 8.79 -5.35 16.49
C ILE A 197 7.75 -5.62 15.40
N ARG A 198 8.22 -6.14 14.26
CA ARG A 198 7.40 -6.62 13.16
C ARG A 198 7.63 -8.10 12.95
N LEU A 199 6.53 -8.83 12.79
CA LEU A 199 6.47 -10.24 12.39
C LEU A 199 5.89 -10.34 10.99
N ASP A 200 6.57 -10.99 10.06
CA ASP A 200 6.19 -11.08 8.65
C ASP A 200 6.00 -12.53 8.16
N SER A 201 6.30 -13.52 8.99
CA SER A 201 6.24 -14.94 8.64
C SER A 201 5.96 -15.86 9.84
N GLY A 202 5.66 -17.12 9.54
CA GLY A 202 5.35 -18.15 10.54
C GLY A 202 3.92 -18.06 11.10
N ASP A 203 3.68 -18.72 12.22
CA ASP A 203 2.42 -18.60 12.96
C ASP A 203 2.40 -17.28 13.75
N LEU A 204 1.83 -16.25 13.14
CA LEU A 204 1.81 -14.89 13.69
C LEU A 204 1.07 -14.83 15.03
N ALA A 205 0.01 -15.63 15.21
CA ALA A 205 -0.75 -15.65 16.46
C ALA A 205 0.07 -16.26 17.61
N TYR A 206 0.81 -17.32 17.34
CA TYR A 206 1.72 -17.93 18.33
C TYR A 206 2.92 -17.03 18.61
N LEU A 207 3.58 -16.55 17.55
CA LEU A 207 4.80 -15.75 17.66
C LEU A 207 4.56 -14.42 18.37
N SER A 208 3.45 -13.72 18.03
CA SER A 208 3.13 -12.44 18.68
C SER A 208 2.88 -12.59 20.18
N LYS A 209 2.18 -13.64 20.61
CA LYS A 209 1.95 -13.92 22.05
C LYS A 209 3.26 -14.23 22.78
N LYS A 210 4.15 -14.99 22.15
CA LYS A 210 5.47 -15.29 22.75
C LYS A 210 6.37 -14.06 22.79
N ALA A 211 6.43 -13.29 21.71
CA ALA A 211 7.19 -12.05 21.64
C ALA A 211 6.66 -11.01 22.65
N ARG A 212 5.34 -10.86 22.80
CA ARG A 212 4.72 -9.98 23.79
C ARG A 212 5.20 -10.34 25.19
N LYS A 213 5.14 -11.63 25.54
CA LYS A 213 5.62 -12.10 26.84
C LYS A 213 7.08 -11.75 27.08
N MET A 214 7.96 -11.96 26.08
CA MET A 214 9.40 -11.66 26.19
C MET A 214 9.65 -10.15 26.35
N LEU A 215 8.92 -9.31 25.64
CA LEU A 215 9.02 -7.85 25.75
C LEU A 215 8.55 -7.38 27.12
N ASP A 216 7.44 -7.91 27.65
CA ASP A 216 6.90 -7.57 28.96
C ASP A 216 7.86 -7.98 30.09
N GLU A 217 8.41 -9.20 30.03
CA GLU A 217 9.39 -9.70 30.99
C GLU A 217 10.68 -8.86 31.00
N ALA A 218 11.02 -8.24 29.85
CA ALA A 218 12.15 -7.31 29.73
C ALA A 218 11.81 -5.86 30.10
N GLY A 219 10.56 -5.55 30.48
CA GLY A 219 10.11 -4.22 30.87
C GLY A 219 9.70 -3.29 29.73
N PHE A 220 9.48 -3.83 28.51
CA PHE A 220 9.02 -3.09 27.32
C PHE A 220 7.53 -3.35 27.03
N THR A 221 6.68 -3.06 28.01
CA THR A 221 5.24 -3.38 27.98
C THR A 221 4.45 -2.56 26.96
N ASP A 222 4.98 -1.41 26.56
CA ASP A 222 4.41 -0.47 25.58
C ASP A 222 4.96 -0.64 24.15
N ALA A 223 5.95 -1.54 23.96
CA ALA A 223 6.46 -1.88 22.64
C ALA A 223 5.34 -2.45 21.75
N LYS A 224 5.22 -1.98 20.52
CA LYS A 224 4.22 -2.46 19.55
C LYS A 224 4.65 -3.79 18.91
N ILE A 225 3.67 -4.60 18.51
CA ILE A 225 3.88 -5.82 17.71
C ILE A 225 2.98 -5.77 16.48
#